data_35242577d647523527af3a7133c9dbc3
#
_entry.id   35242577d647523527af3a7133c9dbc3
#
_cell.length_a   1.000
_cell.length_b   1.000
_cell.length_c   1.000
_cell.angle_alpha   90.00
_cell.angle_beta   90.00
_cell.angle_gamma   90.00
#
_symmetry.space_group_name_H-M   'P 1'
#
loop_
_entity.id
_entity.type
_entity.pdbx_description
1 polymer ?
#
loop_
_entity_poly.entity_id
_entity_poly.type
_entity_poly.pdbx_seq_one_letter_code
_entity_poly.pdbx_strand_id
1 'polypeptide(L)'
;MAIKRLTRAGAAERYVGEQLERMQRAIVYNLQYIGEQCVAHARSLPSPPAEAGVSPHQPNYIDRTGNLRSSIGYVVAVDGKVVEGGRFPSIKEGGEGAGQGEAFASEVVSREFPHGVVLVVVAGMNYAAHLSARGYDVLDSAEVLAAKLVPQLLQSLGFEVS
;
A
#
# COMPACT_ATOMS: atom_id res chain seq x y z
N MET A 1 -36.86 -12.90 42.13
CA MET A 1 -35.90 -13.51 41.18
C MET A 1 -34.60 -12.74 41.23
N ALA A 2 -33.51 -13.36 41.60
CA ALA A 2 -32.20 -12.71 41.54
C ALA A 2 -31.51 -13.08 40.23
N ILE A 3 -31.26 -12.11 39.38
CA ILE A 3 -30.43 -12.29 38.17
C ILE A 3 -28.97 -12.32 38.62
N LYS A 4 -28.38 -13.50 38.65
CA LYS A 4 -26.97 -13.67 39.01
C LYS A 4 -26.13 -13.22 37.81
N ARG A 5 -25.30 -12.18 37.98
CA ARG A 5 -24.31 -11.77 36.98
C ARG A 5 -23.29 -12.90 36.77
N LEU A 6 -23.34 -13.59 35.62
CA LEU A 6 -22.46 -14.71 35.30
C LEU A 6 -21.10 -14.28 34.77
N THR A 7 -20.94 -13.02 34.39
CA THR A 7 -19.69 -12.46 33.85
C THR A 7 -19.00 -11.55 34.85
N ARG A 8 -17.67 -11.69 35.00
CA ARG A 8 -16.85 -10.74 35.78
C ARG A 8 -16.99 -9.35 35.17
N ALA A 9 -17.02 -8.30 36.02
CA ALA A 9 -16.98 -6.91 35.55
C ALA A 9 -15.78 -6.73 34.62
N GLY A 10 -15.99 -6.12 33.45
CA GLY A 10 -14.97 -5.89 32.41
C GLY A 10 -14.65 -7.09 31.51
N ALA A 11 -15.27 -8.25 31.68
CA ALA A 11 -15.02 -9.41 30.82
C ALA A 11 -15.58 -9.22 29.41
N ALA A 12 -16.73 -8.54 29.28
CA ALA A 12 -17.33 -8.24 28.00
C ALA A 12 -16.48 -7.21 27.22
N GLU A 13 -16.00 -6.17 27.90
CA GLU A 13 -15.12 -5.14 27.29
C GLU A 13 -13.81 -5.75 26.82
N ARG A 14 -13.20 -6.63 27.60
CA ARG A 14 -11.98 -7.35 27.20
C ARG A 14 -12.23 -8.23 25.99
N TYR A 15 -13.32 -9.00 25.99
CA TYR A 15 -13.66 -9.86 24.84
C TYR A 15 -13.85 -9.05 23.57
N VAL A 16 -14.60 -7.93 23.63
CA VAL A 16 -14.79 -7.03 22.49
C VAL A 16 -13.46 -6.45 22.03
N GLY A 17 -12.62 -5.98 22.96
CA GLY A 17 -11.28 -5.47 22.64
C GLY A 17 -10.42 -6.50 21.91
N GLU A 18 -10.37 -7.74 22.40
CA GLU A 18 -9.62 -8.83 21.76
C GLU A 18 -10.15 -9.15 20.34
N GLN A 19 -11.47 -9.09 20.12
CA GLN A 19 -12.03 -9.30 18.78
C GLN A 19 -11.69 -8.15 17.82
N LEU A 20 -11.72 -6.90 18.28
CA LEU A 20 -11.33 -5.73 17.50
C LEU A 20 -9.85 -5.79 17.11
N GLU A 21 -8.96 -6.12 18.04
CA GLU A 21 -7.54 -6.31 17.75
C GLU A 21 -7.28 -7.44 16.75
N ARG A 22 -8.03 -8.55 16.88
CA ARG A 22 -7.92 -9.68 15.96
C ARG A 22 -8.36 -9.29 14.55
N MET A 23 -9.47 -8.55 14.43
CA MET A 23 -9.96 -8.01 13.17
C MET A 23 -8.97 -7.03 12.54
N GLN A 24 -8.43 -6.10 13.33
CA GLN A 24 -7.42 -5.14 12.86
C GLN A 24 -6.17 -5.85 12.33
N ARG A 25 -5.66 -6.85 13.04
CA ARG A 25 -4.53 -7.68 12.56
C ARG A 25 -4.84 -8.38 11.24
N ALA A 26 -6.05 -8.91 11.09
CA ALA A 26 -6.48 -9.54 9.83
C ALA A 26 -6.53 -8.53 8.67
N ILE A 27 -7.05 -7.33 8.90
CA ILE A 27 -7.07 -6.26 7.90
C ILE A 27 -5.64 -5.88 7.50
N VAL A 28 -4.77 -5.60 8.47
CA VAL A 28 -3.36 -5.24 8.23
C VAL A 28 -2.65 -6.31 7.40
N TYR A 29 -2.75 -7.58 7.79
CA TYR A 29 -2.13 -8.69 7.07
C TYR A 29 -2.58 -8.77 5.60
N ASN A 30 -3.87 -8.64 5.37
CA ASN A 30 -4.42 -8.70 4.01
C ASN A 30 -4.08 -7.45 3.19
N LEU A 31 -4.02 -6.25 3.80
CA LEU A 31 -3.56 -5.05 3.12
C LEU A 31 -2.09 -5.13 2.73
N GLN A 32 -1.24 -5.75 3.56
CA GLN A 32 0.14 -6.05 3.20
C GLN A 32 0.22 -6.94 1.95
N TYR A 33 -0.60 -7.99 1.90
CA TYR A 33 -0.67 -8.86 0.73
C TYR A 33 -1.11 -8.12 -0.53
N ILE A 34 -2.12 -7.24 -0.43
CA ILE A 34 -2.56 -6.38 -1.55
C ILE A 34 -1.43 -5.41 -1.96
N GLY A 35 -0.75 -4.81 -0.99
CA GLY A 35 0.39 -3.92 -1.24
C GLY A 35 1.51 -4.62 -2.02
N GLU A 36 1.86 -5.85 -1.65
CA GLU A 36 2.82 -6.67 -2.40
C GLU A 36 2.39 -6.89 -3.86
N GLN A 37 1.11 -7.20 -4.09
CA GLN A 37 0.59 -7.39 -5.44
C GLN A 37 0.63 -6.10 -6.26
N CYS A 38 0.25 -4.96 -5.68
CA CYS A 38 0.30 -3.66 -6.35
C CYS A 38 1.73 -3.27 -6.73
N VAL A 39 2.68 -3.44 -5.82
CA VAL A 39 4.09 -3.16 -6.06
C VAL A 39 4.68 -4.12 -7.10
N ALA A 40 4.39 -5.41 -7.00
CA ALA A 40 4.84 -6.40 -7.98
C ALA A 40 4.30 -6.06 -9.37
N HIS A 41 3.03 -5.69 -9.48
CA HIS A 41 2.40 -5.28 -10.72
C HIS A 41 3.09 -4.04 -11.31
N ALA A 42 3.19 -2.94 -10.55
CA ALA A 42 3.81 -1.70 -11.01
C ALA A 42 5.27 -1.88 -11.44
N ARG A 43 6.03 -2.71 -10.73
CA ARG A 43 7.43 -3.01 -11.05
C ARG A 43 7.61 -3.95 -12.24
N SER A 44 6.60 -4.77 -12.56
CA SER A 44 6.64 -5.71 -13.69
C SER A 44 6.35 -5.06 -15.04
N LEU A 45 5.89 -3.80 -15.06
CA LEU A 45 5.60 -3.08 -16.29
C LEU A 45 6.84 -3.06 -17.19
N PRO A 46 6.72 -3.47 -18.47
CA PRO A 46 7.86 -3.59 -19.36
C PRO A 46 8.45 -2.22 -19.67
N SER A 47 9.78 -2.13 -19.74
CA SER A 47 10.45 -0.96 -20.27
C SER A 47 10.46 -1.03 -21.80
N PRO A 48 10.29 0.10 -22.53
CA PRO A 48 10.42 0.10 -23.98
C PRO A 48 11.86 -0.27 -24.38
N PRO A 49 12.06 -0.86 -25.56
CA PRO A 49 13.41 -1.05 -26.12
C PRO A 49 14.14 0.30 -26.15
N ALA A 50 15.43 0.31 -25.87
CA ALA A 50 16.25 1.54 -25.81
C ALA A 50 16.21 2.38 -27.09
N GLU A 51 15.88 1.75 -28.21
CA GLU A 51 15.81 2.34 -29.57
C GLU A 51 14.40 2.77 -29.99
N ALA A 52 13.38 2.38 -29.26
CA ALA A 52 12.01 2.79 -29.56
C ALA A 52 11.81 4.24 -29.11
N GLY A 53 11.50 5.12 -30.01
CA GLY A 53 11.03 6.46 -29.67
C GLY A 53 9.85 6.37 -28.70
N VAL A 54 9.86 7.21 -27.70
CA VAL A 54 8.80 7.21 -26.67
C VAL A 54 7.48 7.58 -27.33
N SER A 55 6.59 6.61 -27.46
CA SER A 55 5.21 6.89 -27.87
C SER A 55 4.43 7.42 -26.67
N PRO A 56 3.73 8.55 -26.80
CA PRO A 56 2.97 9.14 -25.68
C PRO A 56 1.82 8.27 -25.14
N HIS A 57 1.55 7.13 -25.77
CA HIS A 57 0.50 6.19 -25.38
C HIS A 57 1.04 4.83 -24.89
N GLN A 58 2.36 4.69 -24.73
CA GLN A 58 2.94 3.47 -24.17
C GLN A 58 3.15 3.64 -22.65
N PRO A 59 2.64 2.72 -21.83
CA PRO A 59 2.74 2.82 -20.37
C PRO A 59 4.16 2.58 -19.82
N ASN A 60 5.16 2.50 -20.66
CA ASN A 60 6.51 2.02 -20.34
C ASN A 60 7.51 3.17 -20.27
N TYR A 61 8.21 3.30 -19.17
CA TYR A 61 9.32 4.23 -18.96
C TYR A 61 10.66 3.49 -18.92
N ILE A 62 11.75 4.20 -19.21
CA ILE A 62 13.10 3.66 -19.09
C ILE A 62 13.65 4.01 -17.71
N ASP A 63 13.85 3.00 -16.87
CA ASP A 63 14.52 3.13 -15.58
C ASP A 63 15.98 2.67 -15.69
N ARG A 64 16.89 3.62 -15.91
CA ARG A 64 18.30 3.34 -16.19
C ARG A 64 19.04 2.86 -14.95
N THR A 65 18.83 3.53 -13.82
CA THR A 65 19.51 3.27 -12.55
C THR A 65 18.74 2.27 -11.66
N GLY A 66 17.47 2.05 -11.93
CA GLY A 66 16.58 1.30 -11.06
C GLY A 66 15.98 2.13 -9.92
N ASN A 67 16.30 3.45 -9.85
CA ASN A 67 15.82 4.30 -8.76
C ASN A 67 14.30 4.46 -8.77
N LEU A 68 13.68 4.66 -9.94
CA LEU A 68 12.23 4.79 -10.00
C LEU A 68 11.52 3.53 -9.51
N ARG A 69 11.86 2.37 -10.06
CA ARG A 69 11.26 1.10 -9.63
C ARG A 69 11.57 0.75 -8.18
N SER A 70 12.77 1.09 -7.70
CA SER A 70 13.13 0.90 -6.29
C SER A 70 12.35 1.84 -5.36
N SER A 71 11.94 3.02 -5.84
CA SER A 71 11.10 3.95 -5.08
C SER A 71 9.62 3.57 -5.04
N ILE A 72 9.20 2.59 -5.87
CA ILE A 72 7.85 2.04 -5.80
C ILE A 72 7.80 1.04 -4.66
N GLY A 73 6.95 1.28 -3.71
CA GLY A 73 6.75 0.43 -2.56
C GLY A 73 5.43 0.73 -1.87
N TYR A 74 5.22 0.06 -0.74
CA TYR A 74 4.02 0.28 0.04
C TYR A 74 4.31 0.30 1.53
N VAL A 75 3.43 0.89 2.29
CA VAL A 75 3.33 0.77 3.74
C VAL A 75 1.88 0.53 4.14
N VAL A 76 1.68 -0.17 5.25
CA VAL A 76 0.40 -0.20 5.96
C VAL A 76 0.57 0.59 7.23
N ALA A 77 -0.38 1.44 7.54
CA ALA A 77 -0.37 2.25 8.74
C ALA A 77 -1.65 2.07 9.56
N VAL A 78 -1.51 2.24 10.86
CA VAL A 78 -2.60 2.22 11.82
C VAL A 78 -2.48 3.48 12.67
N ASP A 79 -3.53 4.29 12.67
CA ASP A 79 -3.60 5.55 13.44
C ASP A 79 -2.35 6.45 13.26
N GLY A 80 -1.97 6.66 11.99
CA GLY A 80 -0.85 7.52 11.62
C GLY A 80 0.53 6.92 11.82
N LYS A 81 0.62 5.65 12.21
CA LYS A 81 1.90 4.95 12.44
C LYS A 81 2.06 3.80 11.47
N VAL A 82 3.17 3.81 10.74
CA VAL A 82 3.53 2.68 9.87
C VAL A 82 3.75 1.43 10.73
N VAL A 83 3.09 0.34 10.36
CA VAL A 83 3.29 -0.98 10.95
C VAL A 83 4.34 -1.76 10.17
N GLU A 84 4.94 -2.77 10.79
CA GLU A 84 5.91 -3.63 10.10
C GLU A 84 5.30 -4.28 8.85
N GLY A 85 6.11 -4.40 7.80
CA GLY A 85 5.73 -5.09 6.56
C GLY A 85 5.71 -4.25 5.29
N GLY A 86 5.92 -2.92 5.39
CA GLY A 86 6.16 -2.10 4.21
C GLY A 86 7.49 -2.46 3.55
N ARG A 87 7.53 -2.50 2.21
CA ARG A 87 8.74 -2.91 1.48
C ARG A 87 9.07 -1.99 0.33
N PHE A 88 10.35 -1.61 0.27
CA PHE A 88 10.98 -0.88 -0.82
C PHE A 88 12.25 -1.62 -1.27
N PRO A 89 12.12 -2.80 -1.90
CA PRO A 89 13.29 -3.57 -2.32
C PRO A 89 14.06 -2.85 -3.42
N SER A 90 15.38 -2.72 -3.28
CA SER A 90 16.24 -2.12 -4.30
C SER A 90 16.36 -3.01 -5.53
N ILE A 91 16.38 -2.38 -6.71
CA ILE A 91 16.62 -3.01 -8.01
C ILE A 91 17.85 -2.34 -8.62
N LYS A 92 18.79 -3.09 -9.15
CA LYS A 92 20.06 -2.57 -9.68
C LYS A 92 20.78 -1.71 -8.63
N GLU A 93 21.15 -0.48 -8.99
CA GLU A 93 21.80 0.51 -8.11
C GLU A 93 20.78 1.45 -7.43
N GLY A 94 19.51 1.04 -7.37
CA GLY A 94 18.37 1.86 -6.93
C GLY A 94 18.21 2.04 -5.41
N GLY A 95 19.27 1.91 -4.61
CA GLY A 95 19.19 2.06 -3.16
C GLY A 95 18.73 3.46 -2.71
N GLU A 96 19.11 4.50 -3.43
CA GLU A 96 18.62 5.87 -3.20
C GLU A 96 17.10 5.96 -3.42
N GLY A 97 16.60 5.38 -4.50
CA GLY A 97 15.17 5.35 -4.80
C GLY A 97 14.37 4.65 -3.71
N ALA A 98 14.86 3.52 -3.19
CA ALA A 98 14.22 2.81 -2.10
C ALA A 98 14.11 3.67 -0.84
N GLY A 99 15.17 4.35 -0.43
CA GLY A 99 15.16 5.27 0.72
C GLY A 99 14.21 6.45 0.53
N GLN A 100 14.18 7.06 -0.67
CA GLN A 100 13.23 8.14 -0.98
C GLN A 100 11.79 7.66 -0.97
N GLY A 101 11.50 6.47 -1.50
CA GLY A 101 10.18 5.86 -1.47
C GLY A 101 9.67 5.65 -0.05
N GLU A 102 10.48 5.07 0.81
CA GLU A 102 10.13 4.82 2.22
C GLU A 102 9.88 6.12 3.00
N ALA A 103 10.75 7.11 2.82
CA ALA A 103 10.60 8.42 3.45
C ALA A 103 9.31 9.13 3.00
N PHE A 104 9.03 9.11 1.69
CA PHE A 104 7.82 9.70 1.13
C PHE A 104 6.55 9.00 1.64
N ALA A 105 6.52 7.67 1.66
CA ALA A 105 5.38 6.92 2.20
C ALA A 105 5.09 7.28 3.67
N SER A 106 6.13 7.39 4.48
CA SER A 106 6.02 7.76 5.90
C SER A 106 5.51 9.19 6.08
N GLU A 107 5.96 10.13 5.24
CA GLU A 107 5.46 11.51 5.22
C GLU A 107 3.97 11.56 4.89
N VAL A 108 3.55 10.86 3.82
CA VAL A 108 2.14 10.80 3.39
C VAL A 108 1.26 10.25 4.51
N VAL A 109 1.67 9.16 5.17
CA VAL A 109 0.94 8.58 6.31
C VAL A 109 0.75 9.60 7.42
N SER A 110 1.83 10.26 7.83
CA SER A 110 1.80 11.19 8.96
C SER A 110 0.93 12.41 8.69
N ARG A 111 0.93 12.91 7.45
CA ARG A 111 0.24 14.12 7.04
C ARG A 111 -1.24 13.90 6.73
N GLU A 112 -1.56 12.81 6.03
CA GLU A 112 -2.86 12.65 5.41
C GLU A 112 -3.74 11.61 6.11
N PHE A 113 -3.14 10.66 6.84
CA PHE A 113 -3.87 9.53 7.42
C PHE A 113 -3.61 9.36 8.92
N PRO A 114 -3.99 10.34 9.77
CA PRO A 114 -3.73 10.28 11.20
C PRO A 114 -4.57 9.24 11.95
N HIS A 115 -5.61 8.69 11.33
CA HIS A 115 -6.55 7.74 11.94
C HIS A 115 -6.90 6.59 11.01
N GLY A 116 -7.24 5.44 11.61
CA GLY A 116 -7.72 4.25 10.91
C GLY A 116 -6.60 3.38 10.36
N VAL A 117 -6.98 2.38 9.59
CA VAL A 117 -6.06 1.46 8.91
C VAL A 117 -6.00 1.83 7.44
N VAL A 118 -4.80 2.05 6.92
CA VAL A 118 -4.60 2.50 5.54
C VAL A 118 -3.46 1.72 4.86
N LEU A 119 -3.64 1.42 3.58
CA LEU A 119 -2.59 0.98 2.67
C LEU A 119 -2.19 2.17 1.80
N VAL A 120 -0.90 2.50 1.81
CA VAL A 120 -0.32 3.56 0.98
C VAL A 120 0.70 2.94 0.03
N VAL A 121 0.47 3.06 -1.26
CA VAL A 121 1.39 2.65 -2.34
C VAL A 121 1.95 3.91 -2.98
N VAL A 122 3.25 4.00 -3.10
CA VAL A 122 3.93 5.22 -3.59
C VAL A 122 5.00 4.91 -4.64
N ALA A 123 5.32 5.93 -5.42
CA ALA A 123 6.55 6.04 -6.21
C ALA A 123 7.28 7.32 -5.76
N GLY A 124 8.30 7.17 -4.92
CA GLY A 124 8.90 8.28 -4.16
C GLY A 124 9.87 9.16 -4.94
N MET A 125 10.21 8.84 -6.20
CA MET A 125 11.09 9.69 -6.99
C MET A 125 10.36 10.95 -7.48
N ASN A 126 11.01 12.10 -7.36
CA ASN A 126 10.45 13.41 -7.73
C ASN A 126 9.89 13.48 -9.16
N TYR A 127 10.48 12.72 -10.07
CA TYR A 127 10.04 12.69 -11.47
C TYR A 127 8.93 11.68 -11.77
N ALA A 128 8.52 10.86 -10.78
CA ALA A 128 7.44 9.87 -10.96
C ALA A 128 6.13 10.54 -11.39
N ALA A 129 5.73 11.60 -10.72
CA ALA A 129 4.54 12.38 -11.05
C ALA A 129 4.62 12.99 -12.45
N HIS A 130 5.81 13.42 -12.88
CA HIS A 130 6.04 13.96 -14.22
C HIS A 130 5.89 12.90 -15.33
N LEU A 131 6.32 11.67 -15.05
CA LEU A 131 6.12 10.54 -15.98
C LEU A 131 4.64 10.18 -16.08
N SER A 132 3.94 10.06 -14.94
CA SER A 132 2.49 9.80 -14.92
C SER A 132 1.72 10.89 -15.68
N ALA A 133 2.05 12.18 -15.48
CA ALA A 133 1.44 13.30 -16.20
C ALA A 133 1.67 13.26 -17.73
N ARG A 134 2.69 12.54 -18.19
CA ARG A 134 2.97 12.30 -19.63
C ARG A 134 2.30 11.03 -20.18
N GLY A 135 1.48 10.36 -19.37
CA GLY A 135 0.76 9.16 -19.76
C GLY A 135 1.55 7.85 -19.60
N TYR A 136 2.69 7.87 -18.88
CA TYR A 136 3.37 6.65 -18.51
C TYR A 136 2.67 6.02 -17.30
N ASP A 137 2.44 4.73 -17.35
CA ASP A 137 1.90 3.98 -16.22
C ASP A 137 3.00 3.76 -15.16
N VAL A 138 2.99 4.55 -14.11
CA VAL A 138 3.87 4.37 -12.94
C VAL A 138 3.13 3.62 -11.84
N LEU A 139 1.94 4.09 -11.47
CA LEU A 139 1.07 3.50 -10.44
C LEU A 139 -0.40 3.37 -10.89
N ASP A 140 -0.77 3.92 -12.07
CA ASP A 140 -2.18 4.02 -12.48
C ASP A 140 -2.85 2.63 -12.56
N SER A 141 -2.17 1.64 -13.16
CA SER A 141 -2.70 0.27 -13.21
C SER A 141 -2.66 -0.44 -11.85
N ALA A 142 -1.73 -0.10 -10.97
CA ALA A 142 -1.70 -0.61 -9.60
C ALA A 142 -2.85 -0.03 -8.76
N GLU A 143 -3.23 1.23 -8.98
CA GLU A 143 -4.42 1.85 -8.38
C GLU A 143 -5.70 1.11 -8.79
N VAL A 144 -5.86 0.83 -10.07
CA VAL A 144 -7.00 0.02 -10.58
C VAL A 144 -7.03 -1.36 -9.94
N LEU A 145 -5.86 -2.00 -9.78
CA LEU A 145 -5.76 -3.29 -9.10
C LEU A 145 -6.18 -3.20 -7.63
N ALA A 146 -5.70 -2.19 -6.90
CA ALA A 146 -6.06 -1.96 -5.50
C ALA A 146 -7.56 -1.69 -5.36
N ALA A 147 -8.14 -0.84 -6.22
CA ALA A 147 -9.57 -0.53 -6.24
C ALA A 147 -10.45 -1.78 -6.44
N LYS A 148 -9.94 -2.81 -7.09
CA LYS A 148 -10.60 -4.11 -7.22
C LYS A 148 -10.42 -5.00 -5.99
N LEU A 149 -9.20 -5.11 -5.47
CA LEU A 149 -8.84 -6.08 -4.44
C LEU A 149 -9.30 -5.66 -3.04
N VAL A 150 -9.23 -4.37 -2.70
CA VAL A 150 -9.59 -3.89 -1.36
C VAL A 150 -11.06 -4.12 -1.03
N PRO A 151 -12.05 -3.80 -1.89
CA PRO A 151 -13.45 -4.11 -1.63
C PRO A 151 -13.70 -5.63 -1.47
N GLN A 152 -13.07 -6.47 -2.29
CA GLN A 152 -13.19 -7.93 -2.18
C GLN A 152 -12.66 -8.44 -0.83
N LEU A 153 -11.54 -7.90 -0.38
CA LEU A 153 -10.99 -8.19 0.94
C LEU A 153 -11.99 -7.82 2.04
N LEU A 154 -12.48 -6.57 2.04
CA LEU A 154 -13.39 -6.08 3.07
C LEU A 154 -14.67 -6.93 3.12
N GLN A 155 -15.24 -7.29 1.97
CA GLN A 155 -16.39 -8.21 1.89
C GLN A 155 -16.05 -9.58 2.48
N SER A 156 -14.88 -10.13 2.21
CA SER A 156 -14.44 -11.43 2.77
C SER A 156 -14.31 -11.40 4.29
N LEU A 157 -14.05 -10.24 4.87
CA LEU A 157 -13.98 -10.00 6.31
C LEU A 157 -15.34 -9.63 6.94
N GLY A 158 -16.42 -9.61 6.15
CA GLY A 158 -17.77 -9.35 6.61
C GLY A 158 -18.18 -7.87 6.63
N PHE A 159 -17.42 -6.98 5.98
CA PHE A 159 -17.80 -5.58 5.83
C PHE A 159 -18.75 -5.39 4.65
N GLU A 160 -19.74 -4.51 4.81
CA GLU A 160 -20.53 -4.00 3.69
C GLU A 160 -19.73 -2.92 2.98
N VAL A 161 -19.54 -3.07 1.68
CA VAL A 161 -18.84 -2.10 0.83
C VAL A 161 -19.87 -1.47 -0.07
N SER A 162 -20.11 -0.19 0.15
CA SER A 162 -21.02 0.65 -0.66
C SER A 162 -20.31 1.19 -1.91
#